data_b5bf9926583eede1c0c6bf06aaf84196
#
_entry.id   b5bf9926583eede1c0c6bf06aaf84196
#
_cell.length_a   1.000
_cell.length_b   1.000
_cell.length_c   1.000
_cell.angle_alpha   90.00
_cell.angle_beta   90.00
_cell.angle_gamma   90.00
#
_symmetry.space_group_name_H-M   'P 1'
#
loop_
_entity.id
_entity.type
_entity.pdbx_description
1 polymer ?
#
loop_
_entity_poly.entity_id
_entity_poly.type
_entity_poly.pdbx_seq_one_letter_code
_entity_poly.pdbx_strand_id
1 'polypeptide(L)'
;MTNRSDRQTADVLVLANMLEKLRTHEGLTVARLHAGRSGIAEPLMELAATRRFASVHELDVATAAFDLVVNCVRDDLHGTQQIVADAILALGLHADTHARFGVDDRVIRSLYSTSLGRRREALLNHWHRLHEAVGHQPTEAPSDRALRGTTEPAVLRELANQLVRREIYSVGSKTVVMLDAAPAAATQPAAPPAGRVVVVGGAVMDATWRIKNLPAPETSSEAYGFDLSPGGKALTQAVATARLGLQTSLIAAVTDDRFGEEIMQYLEDEGVDTSLVKRVRGRRTPFTGVFEKELGDSIAVNWRNQSDVHLAPEDMDERRDQLVDCDALLVTFEVPRETMQRTLALAPRGVDNRPIVVVTPGQPYVDERISRDAFPRIDYLVAHPWELRNFTSQGQMPFDPDPVARNLLAFGVESLCMLVNGGCTVYSGPAHEVISVPTIPSIYKESATSRDAFCAALAAKLIDNGGKFSGQVALWAAAAMSCATADFPLTNSMPDRKRIDALLARSPFTVNGGGGVG
;
A
#
# COMPACT_ATOMS: atom_id res chain seq x y z
N MET A 1 -2.91 -12.09 -29.32
CA MET A 1 -3.07 -12.04 -27.86
C MET A 1 -2.91 -10.58 -27.44
N THR A 2 -4.00 -9.85 -27.27
CA THR A 2 -4.00 -8.46 -26.79
C THR A 2 -3.58 -8.44 -25.33
N ASN A 3 -2.59 -7.62 -25.02
CA ASN A 3 -1.98 -7.49 -23.70
C ASN A 3 -3.07 -7.04 -22.69
N ARG A 4 -3.04 -7.57 -21.44
CA ARG A 4 -4.02 -7.28 -20.38
C ARG A 4 -4.09 -5.77 -20.06
N SER A 5 -2.97 -5.07 -20.19
CA SER A 5 -2.87 -3.60 -20.09
C SER A 5 -3.66 -2.87 -21.17
N ASP A 6 -3.63 -3.39 -22.42
CA ASP A 6 -4.36 -2.77 -23.53
C ASP A 6 -5.87 -2.94 -23.38
N ARG A 7 -6.32 -4.06 -22.79
CA ARG A 7 -7.74 -4.30 -22.46
C ARG A 7 -8.23 -3.36 -21.37
N GLN A 8 -7.48 -3.22 -20.29
CA GLN A 8 -7.83 -2.34 -19.18
C GLN A 8 -7.93 -0.86 -19.63
N THR A 9 -7.00 -0.43 -20.48
CA THR A 9 -7.04 0.92 -21.08
C THR A 9 -8.25 1.11 -21.98
N ALA A 10 -8.65 0.07 -22.73
CA ALA A 10 -9.84 0.10 -23.55
C ALA A 10 -11.12 0.17 -22.73
N ASP A 11 -11.21 -0.59 -21.62
CA ASP A 11 -12.37 -0.58 -20.72
C ASP A 11 -12.55 0.77 -20.03
N VAL A 12 -11.46 1.41 -19.58
CA VAL A 12 -11.48 2.78 -19.03
C VAL A 12 -11.99 3.79 -20.04
N LEU A 13 -11.55 3.70 -21.29
CA LEU A 13 -12.02 4.60 -22.36
C LEU A 13 -13.51 4.42 -22.66
N VAL A 14 -13.99 3.18 -22.68
CA VAL A 14 -15.40 2.86 -22.88
C VAL A 14 -16.26 3.47 -21.77
N LEU A 15 -15.88 3.26 -20.50
CA LEU A 15 -16.60 3.81 -19.35
C LEU A 15 -16.51 5.34 -19.29
N ALA A 16 -15.35 5.94 -19.55
CA ALA A 16 -15.20 7.39 -19.59
C ALA A 16 -16.10 8.02 -20.66
N ASN A 17 -16.12 7.48 -21.87
CA ASN A 17 -16.99 7.94 -22.96
C ASN A 17 -18.48 7.76 -22.63
N MET A 18 -18.83 6.69 -21.93
CA MET A 18 -20.20 6.47 -21.44
C MET A 18 -20.59 7.54 -20.42
N LEU A 19 -19.75 7.78 -19.40
CA LEU A 19 -19.98 8.80 -18.38
C LEU A 19 -20.07 10.21 -19.01
N GLU A 20 -19.27 10.49 -20.03
CA GLU A 20 -19.34 11.72 -20.78
C GLU A 20 -20.71 11.93 -21.45
N LYS A 21 -21.34 10.89 -21.96
CA LYS A 21 -22.69 10.93 -22.50
C LYS A 21 -23.75 11.03 -21.40
N LEU A 22 -23.55 10.32 -20.27
CA LEU A 22 -24.49 10.32 -19.17
C LEU A 22 -24.51 11.62 -18.35
N ARG A 23 -23.45 12.46 -18.41
CA ARG A 23 -23.48 13.79 -17.78
C ARG A 23 -24.42 14.78 -18.44
N THR A 24 -24.92 14.53 -19.67
CA THR A 24 -25.85 15.41 -20.38
C THR A 24 -27.28 15.29 -19.83
N HIS A 25 -28.14 16.24 -20.14
CA HIS A 25 -29.54 16.30 -19.68
C HIS A 25 -29.61 16.24 -18.14
N GLU A 26 -30.48 15.39 -17.58
CA GLU A 26 -30.68 15.21 -16.14
C GLU A 26 -29.49 14.58 -15.38
N GLY A 27 -28.42 14.27 -16.07
CA GLY A 27 -27.26 13.61 -15.45
C GLY A 27 -27.42 12.09 -15.36
N LEU A 28 -26.74 11.48 -14.40
CA LEU A 28 -26.87 10.06 -14.10
C LEU A 28 -28.03 9.87 -13.12
N THR A 29 -29.08 9.21 -13.57
CA THR A 29 -30.24 8.88 -12.73
C THR A 29 -30.66 7.43 -12.92
N VAL A 30 -31.25 6.82 -11.89
CA VAL A 30 -31.79 5.45 -11.96
C VAL A 30 -32.81 5.33 -13.10
N ALA A 31 -33.69 6.32 -13.24
CA ALA A 31 -34.70 6.34 -14.29
C ALA A 31 -34.09 6.31 -15.71
N ARG A 32 -32.95 7.02 -15.89
CA ARG A 32 -32.24 7.03 -17.17
C ARG A 32 -31.51 5.74 -17.45
N LEU A 33 -30.98 5.10 -16.42
CA LEU A 33 -30.38 3.78 -16.51
C LEU A 33 -31.42 2.71 -16.87
N HIS A 34 -32.63 2.77 -16.30
CA HIS A 34 -33.74 1.89 -16.65
C HIS A 34 -34.30 2.14 -18.06
N ALA A 35 -34.33 3.37 -18.51
CA ALA A 35 -34.99 3.73 -19.78
C ALA A 35 -34.33 3.12 -21.02
N GLY A 36 -33.13 2.55 -20.91
CA GLY A 36 -32.48 1.60 -21.85
C GLY A 36 -32.42 1.96 -23.34
N ARG A 37 -32.87 3.16 -23.75
CA ARG A 37 -33.19 3.50 -25.15
C ARG A 37 -31.99 3.63 -26.11
N SER A 38 -30.74 3.41 -25.65
CA SER A 38 -29.61 3.58 -26.59
C SER A 38 -28.36 2.74 -26.28
N GLY A 39 -28.39 1.77 -25.38
CA GLY A 39 -27.19 0.98 -25.02
C GLY A 39 -26.06 1.80 -24.37
N ILE A 40 -26.29 3.11 -24.09
CA ILE A 40 -25.24 4.00 -23.56
C ILE A 40 -24.78 3.57 -22.18
N ALA A 41 -25.69 3.11 -21.33
CA ALA A 41 -25.41 2.71 -19.96
C ALA A 41 -25.05 1.21 -19.82
N GLU A 42 -25.15 0.46 -20.90
CA GLU A 42 -24.89 -0.99 -20.94
C GLU A 42 -23.51 -1.35 -20.35
N PRO A 43 -22.41 -0.66 -20.68
CA PRO A 43 -21.10 -0.97 -20.11
C PRO A 43 -21.04 -0.88 -18.58
N LEU A 44 -21.79 0.05 -17.97
CA LEU A 44 -21.86 0.20 -16.52
C LEU A 44 -22.73 -0.89 -15.86
N MET A 45 -23.85 -1.23 -16.48
CA MET A 45 -24.75 -2.25 -15.99
C MET A 45 -24.21 -3.67 -16.17
N GLU A 46 -23.35 -3.89 -17.15
CA GLU A 46 -22.70 -5.17 -17.41
C GLU A 46 -21.50 -5.45 -16.51
N LEU A 47 -20.96 -4.44 -15.81
CA LEU A 47 -19.88 -4.65 -14.86
C LEU A 47 -20.24 -5.76 -13.86
N ALA A 48 -19.31 -6.67 -13.62
CA ALA A 48 -19.48 -7.69 -12.60
C ALA A 48 -19.59 -7.03 -11.19
N ALA A 49 -18.93 -5.90 -11.00
CA ALA A 49 -19.07 -5.06 -9.81
C ALA A 49 -20.52 -4.60 -9.59
N THR A 50 -21.20 -4.13 -10.65
CA THR A 50 -22.61 -3.70 -10.59
C THR A 50 -23.52 -4.88 -10.29
N ARG A 51 -23.36 -6.00 -11.00
CA ARG A 51 -24.18 -7.21 -10.79
C ARG A 51 -24.01 -7.80 -9.40
N ARG A 52 -22.79 -7.77 -8.87
CA ARG A 52 -22.50 -8.21 -7.50
C ARG A 52 -23.12 -7.27 -6.48
N PHE A 53 -22.99 -5.96 -6.67
CA PHE A 53 -23.61 -4.97 -5.79
C PHE A 53 -25.13 -5.12 -5.76
N ALA A 54 -25.75 -5.34 -6.93
CA ALA A 54 -27.17 -5.65 -7.06
C ALA A 54 -27.58 -6.90 -6.25
N SER A 55 -26.81 -7.98 -6.38
CA SER A 55 -27.07 -9.24 -5.68
C SER A 55 -26.90 -9.13 -4.17
N VAL A 56 -25.85 -8.43 -3.69
CA VAL A 56 -25.55 -8.30 -2.26
C VAL A 56 -26.59 -7.44 -1.53
N HIS A 57 -27.11 -6.41 -2.22
CA HIS A 57 -28.04 -5.43 -1.62
C HIS A 57 -29.48 -5.66 -2.06
N GLU A 58 -29.77 -6.74 -2.78
CA GLU A 58 -31.11 -7.07 -3.30
C GLU A 58 -31.73 -5.94 -4.13
N LEU A 59 -30.89 -5.27 -4.95
CA LEU A 59 -31.29 -4.14 -5.79
C LEU A 59 -31.46 -4.58 -7.24
N ASP A 60 -32.25 -3.84 -8.01
CA ASP A 60 -32.21 -3.95 -9.46
C ASP A 60 -30.87 -3.39 -10.00
N VAL A 61 -30.50 -3.83 -11.21
CA VAL A 61 -29.17 -3.53 -11.78
C VAL A 61 -28.97 -2.03 -12.04
N ALA A 62 -30.02 -1.28 -12.35
CA ALA A 62 -29.90 0.16 -12.62
C ALA A 62 -29.69 0.94 -11.32
N THR A 63 -30.43 0.60 -10.27
CA THR A 63 -30.21 1.16 -8.93
C THR A 63 -28.82 0.82 -8.43
N ALA A 64 -28.39 -0.45 -8.57
CA ALA A 64 -27.05 -0.88 -8.19
C ALA A 64 -25.95 -0.16 -8.97
N ALA A 65 -26.14 0.10 -10.25
CA ALA A 65 -25.21 0.85 -11.08
C ALA A 65 -25.10 2.31 -10.64
N PHE A 66 -26.21 2.94 -10.30
CA PHE A 66 -26.25 4.30 -9.76
C PHE A 66 -25.49 4.37 -8.42
N ASP A 67 -25.85 3.50 -7.46
CA ASP A 67 -25.24 3.45 -6.14
C ASP A 67 -23.74 3.13 -6.20
N LEU A 68 -23.33 2.26 -7.12
CA LEU A 68 -21.92 1.97 -7.36
C LEU A 68 -21.15 3.22 -7.78
N VAL A 69 -21.71 4.03 -8.68
CA VAL A 69 -21.09 5.30 -9.10
C VAL A 69 -21.07 6.29 -7.96
N VAL A 70 -22.17 6.45 -7.21
CA VAL A 70 -22.24 7.35 -6.04
C VAL A 70 -21.20 6.96 -5.00
N ASN A 71 -21.07 5.67 -4.67
CA ASN A 71 -20.08 5.18 -3.73
C ASN A 71 -18.64 5.37 -4.26
N CYS A 72 -18.43 5.18 -5.56
CA CYS A 72 -17.13 5.43 -6.17
C CYS A 72 -16.74 6.93 -6.10
N VAL A 73 -17.70 7.83 -6.36
CA VAL A 73 -17.45 9.28 -6.21
C VAL A 73 -17.21 9.66 -4.75
N ARG A 74 -17.94 9.06 -3.80
CA ARG A 74 -17.81 9.34 -2.37
C ARG A 74 -16.50 8.84 -1.78
N ASP A 75 -16.10 7.61 -2.14
CA ASP A 75 -15.06 6.88 -1.44
C ASP A 75 -13.70 6.96 -2.15
N ASP A 76 -13.70 7.09 -3.50
CA ASP A 76 -12.50 6.94 -4.32
C ASP A 76 -12.07 8.26 -5.01
N LEU A 77 -12.95 9.27 -5.08
CA LEU A 77 -12.60 10.61 -5.57
C LEU A 77 -12.44 11.57 -4.38
N HIS A 78 -11.53 12.53 -4.49
CA HIS A 78 -11.25 13.47 -3.41
C HIS A 78 -11.23 14.93 -3.90
N GLY A 79 -11.52 15.85 -2.98
CA GLY A 79 -11.42 17.27 -3.21
C GLY A 79 -12.24 17.74 -4.44
N THR A 80 -11.60 18.48 -5.30
CA THR A 80 -12.21 19.02 -6.51
C THR A 80 -12.81 17.94 -7.42
N GLN A 81 -12.19 16.76 -7.52
CA GLN A 81 -12.70 15.69 -8.37
C GLN A 81 -14.07 15.20 -7.91
N GLN A 82 -14.26 15.04 -6.59
CA GLN A 82 -15.52 14.61 -6.01
C GLN A 82 -16.64 15.63 -6.25
N ILE A 83 -16.36 16.92 -6.01
CA ILE A 83 -17.34 17.99 -6.19
C ILE A 83 -17.72 18.17 -7.66
N VAL A 84 -16.75 18.11 -8.56
CA VAL A 84 -16.99 18.21 -10.01
C VAL A 84 -17.79 17.01 -10.49
N ALA A 85 -17.43 15.77 -10.11
CA ALA A 85 -18.17 14.57 -10.50
C ALA A 85 -19.61 14.60 -10.00
N ASP A 86 -19.83 14.95 -8.74
CA ASP A 86 -21.16 15.09 -8.13
C ASP A 86 -22.04 16.10 -8.91
N ALA A 87 -21.50 17.27 -9.20
CA ALA A 87 -22.23 18.32 -9.92
C ALA A 87 -22.51 17.94 -11.39
N ILE A 88 -21.49 17.49 -12.15
CA ILE A 88 -21.67 17.25 -13.60
C ILE A 88 -22.53 16.01 -13.89
N LEU A 89 -22.51 15.01 -13.00
CA LEU A 89 -23.37 13.83 -13.10
C LEU A 89 -24.71 14.00 -12.38
N ALA A 90 -24.89 15.11 -11.65
CA ALA A 90 -26.10 15.42 -10.86
C ALA A 90 -26.44 14.34 -9.82
N LEU A 91 -25.43 13.82 -9.11
CA LEU A 91 -25.61 12.71 -8.17
C LEU A 91 -26.34 13.13 -6.88
N GLY A 92 -26.25 14.39 -6.47
CA GLY A 92 -26.84 14.91 -5.24
C GLY A 92 -26.08 14.52 -3.98
N LEU A 93 -24.85 14.02 -4.10
CA LEU A 93 -24.04 13.47 -3.01
C LEU A 93 -23.84 14.50 -1.86
N HIS A 94 -23.62 15.76 -2.20
CA HIS A 94 -23.35 16.83 -1.24
C HIS A 94 -24.50 17.81 -1.03
N ALA A 95 -25.71 17.54 -1.56
CA ALA A 95 -26.85 18.46 -1.49
C ALA A 95 -27.18 18.86 -0.04
N ASP A 96 -27.30 17.87 0.88
CA ASP A 96 -27.62 18.12 2.30
C ASP A 96 -26.46 18.81 3.03
N THR A 97 -25.23 18.53 2.66
CA THR A 97 -24.04 19.17 3.23
C THR A 97 -23.98 20.64 2.84
N HIS A 98 -24.21 20.94 1.57
CA HIS A 98 -24.30 22.32 1.07
C HIS A 98 -25.44 23.09 1.76
N ALA A 99 -26.62 22.48 1.91
CA ALA A 99 -27.76 23.12 2.60
C ALA A 99 -27.42 23.43 4.07
N ARG A 100 -26.81 22.48 4.79
CA ARG A 100 -26.39 22.68 6.21
C ARG A 100 -25.33 23.77 6.35
N PHE A 101 -24.46 23.94 5.37
CA PHE A 101 -23.45 25.01 5.32
C PHE A 101 -24.04 26.37 4.88
N GLY A 102 -25.33 26.43 4.60
CA GLY A 102 -26.04 27.67 4.23
C GLY A 102 -25.81 28.08 2.77
N VAL A 103 -25.55 27.15 1.88
CA VAL A 103 -25.63 27.39 0.43
C VAL A 103 -27.11 27.58 0.06
N ASP A 104 -27.39 28.63 -0.74
CA ASP A 104 -28.77 28.96 -1.13
C ASP A 104 -29.43 27.79 -1.89
N ASP A 105 -30.68 27.49 -1.55
CA ASP A 105 -31.47 26.43 -2.21
C ASP A 105 -31.56 26.57 -3.72
N ARG A 106 -31.51 27.80 -4.24
CA ARG A 106 -31.51 28.05 -5.70
C ARG A 106 -30.22 27.57 -6.35
N VAL A 107 -29.10 27.76 -5.63
CA VAL A 107 -27.78 27.27 -6.07
C VAL A 107 -27.78 25.76 -6.07
N ILE A 108 -28.26 25.11 -5.00
CA ILE A 108 -28.34 23.65 -4.90
C ILE A 108 -29.22 23.09 -6.01
N ARG A 109 -30.42 23.65 -6.24
CA ARG A 109 -31.28 23.27 -7.36
C ARG A 109 -30.64 23.47 -8.73
N SER A 110 -29.80 24.50 -8.90
CA SER A 110 -29.09 24.73 -10.14
C SER A 110 -27.94 23.75 -10.33
N LEU A 111 -27.25 23.38 -9.23
CA LEU A 111 -26.13 22.43 -9.22
C LEU A 111 -26.56 21.01 -9.61
N TYR A 112 -27.81 20.62 -9.31
CA TYR A 112 -28.39 19.32 -9.67
C TYR A 112 -29.53 19.43 -10.69
N SER A 113 -29.55 20.49 -11.49
CA SER A 113 -30.59 20.71 -12.50
C SER A 113 -30.46 19.74 -13.68
N THR A 114 -31.52 19.59 -14.46
CA THR A 114 -31.53 18.79 -15.70
C THR A 114 -30.65 19.37 -16.82
N SER A 115 -30.16 20.59 -16.66
CA SER A 115 -29.29 21.26 -17.64
C SER A 115 -27.84 21.24 -17.22
N LEU A 116 -26.99 20.55 -17.98
CA LEU A 116 -25.53 20.54 -17.75
C LEU A 116 -24.92 21.96 -17.75
N GLY A 117 -25.44 22.85 -18.61
CA GLY A 117 -25.00 24.27 -18.64
C GLY A 117 -25.25 24.97 -17.31
N ARG A 118 -26.46 24.81 -16.72
CA ARG A 118 -26.78 25.39 -15.41
C ARG A 118 -25.95 24.78 -14.27
N ARG A 119 -25.69 23.49 -14.32
CA ARG A 119 -24.82 22.83 -13.33
C ARG A 119 -23.40 23.40 -13.35
N ARG A 120 -22.83 23.60 -14.55
CA ARG A 120 -21.50 24.21 -14.72
C ARG A 120 -21.45 25.65 -14.22
N GLU A 121 -22.45 26.44 -14.59
CA GLU A 121 -22.58 27.83 -14.15
C GLU A 121 -22.68 27.92 -12.61
N ALA A 122 -23.53 27.09 -11.99
CA ALA A 122 -23.65 27.06 -10.54
C ALA A 122 -22.35 26.60 -9.87
N LEU A 123 -21.67 25.59 -10.41
CA LEU A 123 -20.39 25.10 -9.93
C LEU A 123 -19.31 26.19 -9.97
N LEU A 124 -19.15 26.88 -11.09
CA LEU A 124 -18.12 27.91 -11.27
C LEU A 124 -18.41 29.15 -10.41
N ASN A 125 -19.66 29.63 -10.40
CA ASN A 125 -20.03 30.84 -9.68
C ASN A 125 -19.95 30.66 -8.14
N HIS A 126 -20.02 29.45 -7.65
CA HIS A 126 -20.02 29.15 -6.23
C HIS A 126 -18.87 28.24 -5.80
N TRP A 127 -17.82 28.14 -6.63
CA TRP A 127 -16.69 27.22 -6.49
C TRP A 127 -16.11 27.16 -5.08
N HIS A 128 -15.67 28.27 -4.54
CA HIS A 128 -15.06 28.34 -3.22
C HIS A 128 -16.02 27.85 -2.11
N ARG A 129 -17.26 28.35 -2.14
CA ARG A 129 -18.26 28.03 -1.13
C ARG A 129 -18.68 26.56 -1.14
N LEU A 130 -18.74 25.94 -2.32
CA LEU A 130 -19.04 24.52 -2.46
C LEU A 130 -17.90 23.64 -1.91
N HIS A 131 -16.64 24.03 -2.12
CA HIS A 131 -15.49 23.33 -1.57
C HIS A 131 -15.41 23.47 -0.05
N GLU A 132 -15.57 24.68 0.48
CA GLU A 132 -15.59 24.94 1.92
C GLU A 132 -16.71 24.16 2.63
N ALA A 133 -17.88 24.05 2.02
CA ALA A 133 -19.01 23.33 2.60
C ALA A 133 -18.74 21.83 2.86
N VAL A 134 -17.86 21.23 2.06
CA VAL A 134 -17.45 19.82 2.21
C VAL A 134 -16.08 19.66 2.88
N GLY A 135 -15.55 20.75 3.47
CA GLY A 135 -14.31 20.73 4.23
C GLY A 135 -13.04 20.69 3.37
N HIS A 136 -13.15 21.05 2.08
CA HIS A 136 -12.00 21.13 1.19
C HIS A 136 -11.52 22.57 1.04
N GLN A 137 -10.21 22.77 1.06
CA GLN A 137 -9.65 24.07 0.67
C GLN A 137 -9.83 24.27 -0.83
N PRO A 138 -10.52 25.35 -1.25
CA PRO A 138 -10.78 25.58 -2.65
C PRO A 138 -9.49 25.98 -3.39
N THR A 139 -9.22 25.32 -4.49
CA THR A 139 -8.28 25.79 -5.49
C THR A 139 -8.91 26.93 -6.29
N GLU A 140 -8.11 27.66 -7.08
CA GLU A 140 -8.64 28.66 -7.99
C GLU A 140 -9.68 28.06 -8.95
N ALA A 141 -10.82 28.72 -9.11
CA ALA A 141 -11.88 28.24 -9.99
C ALA A 141 -11.36 28.18 -11.45
N PRO A 142 -11.53 27.07 -12.15
CA PRO A 142 -11.13 26.99 -13.56
C PRO A 142 -12.01 27.91 -14.40
N SER A 143 -11.49 28.39 -15.56
CA SER A 143 -12.35 29.04 -16.56
C SER A 143 -13.37 28.02 -17.11
N ASP A 144 -14.51 28.48 -17.63
CA ASP A 144 -15.52 27.61 -18.26
C ASP A 144 -14.91 26.76 -19.39
N ARG A 145 -13.97 27.30 -20.15
CA ARG A 145 -13.23 26.56 -21.17
C ARG A 145 -12.34 25.47 -20.57
N ALA A 146 -11.66 25.75 -19.45
CA ALA A 146 -10.80 24.77 -18.77
C ALA A 146 -11.66 23.68 -18.08
N LEU A 147 -12.79 24.06 -17.47
CA LEU A 147 -13.71 23.10 -16.89
C LEU A 147 -14.17 22.07 -17.92
N ARG A 148 -14.63 22.54 -19.09
CA ARG A 148 -15.15 21.67 -20.17
C ARG A 148 -14.07 20.87 -20.89
N GLY A 149 -12.91 21.48 -21.14
CA GLY A 149 -11.85 20.91 -21.99
C GLY A 149 -10.85 20.03 -21.28
N THR A 150 -10.62 20.26 -19.99
CA THR A 150 -9.59 19.55 -19.22
C THR A 150 -10.11 18.94 -17.92
N THR A 151 -10.81 19.71 -17.09
CA THR A 151 -11.19 19.25 -15.74
C THR A 151 -12.24 18.14 -15.78
N GLU A 152 -13.36 18.34 -16.47
CA GLU A 152 -14.42 17.33 -16.57
C GLU A 152 -13.94 16.02 -17.23
N PRO A 153 -13.22 16.05 -18.37
CA PRO A 153 -12.70 14.83 -18.96
C PRO A 153 -11.71 14.09 -18.06
N ALA A 154 -10.87 14.82 -17.31
CA ALA A 154 -9.94 14.22 -16.37
C ALA A 154 -10.68 13.53 -15.20
N VAL A 155 -11.68 14.21 -14.63
CA VAL A 155 -12.52 13.67 -13.55
C VAL A 155 -13.30 12.42 -13.99
N LEU A 156 -13.93 12.46 -15.17
CA LEU A 156 -14.68 11.31 -15.69
C LEU A 156 -13.77 10.13 -16.03
N ARG A 157 -12.55 10.40 -16.49
CA ARG A 157 -11.54 9.36 -16.72
C ARG A 157 -11.08 8.74 -15.42
N GLU A 158 -10.86 9.53 -14.38
CA GLU A 158 -10.50 9.02 -13.07
C GLU A 158 -11.64 8.18 -12.47
N LEU A 159 -12.88 8.65 -12.56
CA LEU A 159 -14.04 7.86 -12.14
C LEU A 159 -14.14 6.53 -12.92
N ALA A 160 -13.90 6.54 -14.22
CA ALA A 160 -13.85 5.31 -15.03
C ALA A 160 -12.72 4.38 -14.58
N ASN A 161 -11.54 4.90 -14.25
CA ASN A 161 -10.43 4.12 -13.68
C ASN A 161 -10.86 3.42 -12.38
N GLN A 162 -11.53 4.13 -11.49
CA GLN A 162 -11.97 3.57 -10.22
C GLN A 162 -13.06 2.49 -10.42
N LEU A 163 -13.99 2.71 -11.36
CA LEU A 163 -15.00 1.70 -11.72
C LEU A 163 -14.37 0.43 -12.32
N VAL A 164 -13.39 0.56 -13.22
CA VAL A 164 -12.64 -0.59 -13.76
C VAL A 164 -11.86 -1.31 -12.67
N ARG A 165 -11.30 -0.58 -11.73
CA ARG A 165 -10.66 -1.20 -10.55
C ARG A 165 -11.67 -2.03 -9.77
N ARG A 166 -12.85 -1.48 -9.44
CA ARG A 166 -13.92 -2.22 -8.75
C ARG A 166 -14.41 -3.42 -9.57
N GLU A 167 -14.42 -3.34 -10.90
CA GLU A 167 -14.71 -4.45 -11.81
C GLU A 167 -13.70 -5.59 -11.69
N ILE A 168 -12.42 -5.29 -11.71
CA ILE A 168 -11.33 -6.28 -11.56
C ILE A 168 -11.48 -7.06 -10.25
N TYR A 169 -11.92 -6.39 -9.18
CA TYR A 169 -12.20 -7.01 -7.88
C TYR A 169 -13.43 -7.91 -7.88
N SER A 170 -14.39 -7.65 -8.77
CA SER A 170 -15.65 -8.40 -8.84
C SER A 170 -15.55 -9.68 -9.68
N VAL A 171 -14.71 -9.70 -10.71
CA VAL A 171 -14.55 -10.86 -11.61
C VAL A 171 -13.80 -12.03 -10.93
N GLY A 172 -13.02 -11.76 -9.87
CA GLY A 172 -12.29 -12.80 -9.11
C GLY A 172 -13.16 -13.67 -8.20
N SER A 173 -14.45 -13.38 -8.04
CA SER A 173 -15.31 -14.03 -7.04
C SER A 173 -16.46 -14.82 -7.67
N LYS A 174 -16.21 -16.07 -8.03
CA LYS A 174 -17.28 -17.05 -8.25
C LYS A 174 -17.57 -17.78 -6.93
N THR A 175 -18.85 -17.72 -6.54
CA THR A 175 -19.51 -18.46 -5.47
C THR A 175 -19.38 -17.87 -4.05
N VAL A 176 -20.39 -17.11 -3.65
CA VAL A 176 -20.69 -16.84 -2.24
C VAL A 176 -21.54 -18.00 -1.72
N VAL A 177 -21.01 -18.77 -0.79
CA VAL A 177 -21.81 -19.58 0.13
C VAL A 177 -22.23 -18.65 1.25
N MET A 178 -23.53 -18.41 1.38
CA MET A 178 -24.12 -17.74 2.52
C MET A 178 -23.79 -18.55 3.77
N LEU A 179 -22.98 -18.02 4.65
CA LEU A 179 -22.88 -18.50 6.02
C LEU A 179 -23.76 -17.61 6.87
N ASP A 180 -24.78 -18.22 7.46
CA ASP A 180 -25.71 -17.63 8.40
C ASP A 180 -24.97 -16.96 9.55
N ALA A 181 -25.57 -15.88 10.05
CA ALA A 181 -25.11 -15.12 11.20
C ALA A 181 -24.85 -16.05 12.40
N ALA A 182 -23.61 -16.08 12.83
CA ALA A 182 -23.24 -16.78 14.05
C ALA A 182 -23.71 -15.99 15.30
N PRO A 183 -24.21 -16.68 16.33
CA PRO A 183 -24.70 -16.03 17.52
C PRO A 183 -23.58 -15.43 18.37
N ALA A 184 -23.96 -14.43 19.17
CA ALA A 184 -23.12 -13.65 20.05
C ALA A 184 -22.30 -14.48 21.06
N ALA A 185 -21.10 -13.95 21.32
CA ALA A 185 -20.32 -14.09 22.55
C ALA A 185 -20.01 -15.52 23.04
N ALA A 186 -18.96 -16.10 22.44
CA ALA A 186 -18.12 -17.02 23.20
C ALA A 186 -16.91 -16.24 23.73
N THR A 187 -16.67 -16.37 25.03
CA THR A 187 -15.49 -15.92 25.76
C THR A 187 -14.23 -16.25 24.96
N GLN A 188 -13.49 -15.24 24.52
CA GLN A 188 -12.21 -15.45 23.83
C GLN A 188 -11.28 -16.22 24.78
N PRO A 189 -10.68 -17.33 24.34
CA PRO A 189 -9.54 -17.90 25.05
C PRO A 189 -8.45 -16.83 25.12
N ALA A 190 -7.74 -16.76 26.26
CA ALA A 190 -6.61 -15.86 26.43
C ALA A 190 -5.70 -15.96 25.20
N ALA A 191 -5.39 -14.82 24.59
CA ALA A 191 -4.51 -14.79 23.43
C ALA A 191 -3.21 -15.51 23.80
N PRO A 192 -2.66 -16.38 22.92
CA PRO A 192 -1.36 -16.96 23.14
C PRO A 192 -0.34 -15.84 23.39
N PRO A 193 0.71 -16.06 24.21
CA PRO A 193 1.69 -15.04 24.49
C PRO A 193 2.22 -14.50 23.17
N ALA A 194 2.16 -13.17 22.99
CA ALA A 194 2.58 -12.53 21.78
C ALA A 194 4.06 -12.86 21.54
N GLY A 195 4.39 -13.38 20.35
CA GLY A 195 5.78 -13.69 19.99
C GLY A 195 6.66 -12.44 20.07
N ARG A 196 7.94 -12.65 20.37
CA ARG A 196 8.94 -11.56 20.50
C ARG A 196 9.67 -11.36 19.18
N VAL A 197 9.72 -10.12 18.72
CA VAL A 197 10.39 -9.72 17.48
C VAL A 197 11.43 -8.65 17.78
N VAL A 198 12.62 -8.84 17.25
CA VAL A 198 13.66 -7.80 17.24
C VAL A 198 13.86 -7.33 15.80
N VAL A 199 13.81 -6.02 15.59
CA VAL A 199 14.05 -5.40 14.29
C VAL A 199 15.34 -4.59 14.34
N VAL A 200 16.23 -4.79 13.35
CA VAL A 200 17.54 -4.12 13.28
C VAL A 200 17.63 -3.30 12.01
N GLY A 201 17.89 -2.00 12.13
CA GLY A 201 18.07 -1.15 10.95
C GLY A 201 17.95 0.34 11.19
N GLY A 202 17.45 1.05 10.19
CA GLY A 202 17.36 2.51 10.19
C GLY A 202 16.05 3.05 10.78
N ALA A 203 16.19 4.16 11.52
CA ALA A 203 15.10 5.04 11.89
C ALA A 203 15.50 6.47 11.49
N VAL A 204 14.72 7.11 10.65
CA VAL A 204 15.02 8.39 10.00
C VAL A 204 13.78 9.28 9.98
N MET A 205 13.94 10.53 9.54
CA MET A 205 12.78 11.35 9.15
C MET A 205 12.59 11.31 7.64
N ASP A 206 11.37 11.08 7.22
CA ASP A 206 10.97 11.14 5.82
C ASP A 206 10.29 12.49 5.55
N ALA A 207 10.88 13.27 4.63
CA ALA A 207 10.30 14.51 4.11
C ALA A 207 9.71 14.22 2.74
N THR A 208 8.39 14.17 2.64
CA THR A 208 7.67 13.77 1.44
C THR A 208 7.03 14.98 0.76
N TRP A 209 7.45 15.25 -0.47
CA TRP A 209 6.84 16.24 -1.35
C TRP A 209 5.94 15.56 -2.38
N ARG A 210 4.68 15.98 -2.46
CA ARG A 210 3.77 15.57 -3.53
C ARG A 210 3.85 16.58 -4.66
N ILE A 211 4.30 16.13 -5.83
CA ILE A 211 4.59 16.98 -6.98
C ILE A 211 3.93 16.44 -8.25
N LYS A 212 3.58 17.32 -9.17
CA LYS A 212 3.10 16.90 -10.51
C LYS A 212 4.25 16.36 -11.37
N ASN A 213 5.34 17.12 -11.41
CA ASN A 213 6.53 16.77 -12.19
C ASN A 213 7.79 17.11 -11.41
N LEU A 214 8.84 16.33 -11.59
CA LEU A 214 10.17 16.72 -11.13
C LEU A 214 10.60 17.98 -11.86
N PRO A 215 11.27 18.93 -11.18
CA PRO A 215 11.83 20.11 -11.85
C PRO A 215 12.91 19.67 -12.85
N ALA A 216 12.94 20.34 -14.00
CA ALA A 216 14.08 20.26 -14.90
C ALA A 216 15.30 20.95 -14.27
N PRO A 217 16.54 20.66 -14.70
CA PRO A 217 17.73 21.39 -14.26
C PRO A 217 17.52 22.90 -14.36
N GLU A 218 18.02 23.64 -13.37
CA GLU A 218 17.92 25.12 -13.26
C GLU A 218 16.49 25.68 -13.08
N THR A 219 15.50 24.81 -12.80
CA THR A 219 14.11 25.23 -12.56
C THR A 219 13.63 24.81 -11.17
N SER A 220 12.44 25.26 -10.78
CA SER A 220 11.73 24.82 -9.59
C SER A 220 10.37 24.25 -9.95
N SER A 221 9.85 23.36 -9.11
CA SER A 221 8.49 22.84 -9.17
C SER A 221 7.78 23.18 -7.87
N GLU A 222 6.50 23.50 -7.96
CA GLU A 222 5.65 23.65 -6.79
C GLU A 222 5.11 22.29 -6.36
N ALA A 223 5.19 22.00 -5.04
CA ALA A 223 4.57 20.83 -4.44
C ALA A 223 3.13 21.19 -4.01
N TYR A 224 2.19 20.30 -4.28
CA TYR A 224 0.81 20.45 -3.82
C TYR A 224 0.55 19.79 -2.45
N GLY A 225 1.54 19.10 -1.90
CA GLY A 225 1.50 18.52 -0.56
C GLY A 225 2.91 18.35 0.00
N PHE A 226 3.02 18.47 1.32
CA PHE A 226 4.23 18.20 2.06
C PHE A 226 3.87 17.51 3.38
N ASP A 227 4.63 16.47 3.71
CA ASP A 227 4.54 15.77 4.98
C ASP A 227 5.94 15.50 5.54
N LEU A 228 6.05 15.51 6.87
CA LEU A 228 7.27 15.22 7.59
C LEU A 228 6.94 14.22 8.69
N SER A 229 7.44 13.01 8.57
CA SER A 229 7.07 11.92 9.47
C SER A 229 8.24 10.99 9.78
N PRO A 230 8.24 10.31 10.95
CA PRO A 230 9.15 9.22 11.22
C PRO A 230 9.07 8.13 10.16
N GLY A 231 10.22 7.63 9.73
CA GLY A 231 10.37 6.64 8.67
C GLY A 231 11.61 5.77 8.83
N GLY A 232 11.97 5.10 7.75
CA GLY A 232 13.02 4.10 7.73
C GLY A 232 12.46 2.68 7.79
N LYS A 233 13.09 1.74 7.07
CA LYS A 233 12.56 0.38 6.91
C LYS A 233 12.42 -0.38 8.22
N ALA A 234 13.41 -0.26 9.11
CA ALA A 234 13.35 -0.96 10.38
C ALA A 234 12.30 -0.35 11.31
N LEU A 235 12.19 0.97 11.37
CA LEU A 235 11.11 1.64 12.10
C LEU A 235 9.74 1.17 11.59
N THR A 236 9.54 1.18 10.27
CA THR A 236 8.29 0.79 9.65
C THR A 236 7.95 -0.69 9.92
N GLN A 237 8.94 -1.60 9.84
CA GLN A 237 8.75 -3.01 10.18
C GLN A 237 8.46 -3.21 11.66
N ALA A 238 9.09 -2.43 12.57
CA ALA A 238 8.82 -2.50 13.99
C ALA A 238 7.38 -2.06 14.32
N VAL A 239 6.92 -0.95 13.74
CA VAL A 239 5.53 -0.50 13.87
C VAL A 239 4.55 -1.55 13.31
N ALA A 240 4.85 -2.11 12.13
CA ALA A 240 4.02 -3.13 11.52
C ALA A 240 3.90 -4.39 12.40
N THR A 241 5.01 -4.88 12.97
CA THR A 241 5.00 -6.04 13.86
C THR A 241 4.26 -5.76 15.17
N ALA A 242 4.42 -4.57 15.76
CA ALA A 242 3.68 -4.16 16.96
C ALA A 242 2.15 -4.12 16.68
N ARG A 243 1.71 -3.55 15.56
CA ARG A 243 0.29 -3.53 15.14
C ARG A 243 -0.29 -4.93 14.87
N LEU A 244 0.56 -5.88 14.50
CA LEU A 244 0.19 -7.29 14.39
C LEU A 244 0.13 -8.00 15.75
N GLY A 245 0.32 -7.28 16.86
CA GLY A 245 0.19 -7.80 18.23
C GLY A 245 1.41 -8.54 18.74
N LEU A 246 2.59 -8.32 18.16
CA LEU A 246 3.86 -8.92 18.62
C LEU A 246 4.57 -7.99 19.61
N GLN A 247 5.30 -8.57 20.56
CA GLN A 247 6.22 -7.81 21.42
C GLN A 247 7.45 -7.42 20.60
N THR A 248 7.53 -6.15 20.23
CA THR A 248 8.52 -5.67 19.27
C THR A 248 9.52 -4.75 19.92
N SER A 249 10.81 -5.05 19.77
CA SER A 249 11.92 -4.17 20.14
C SER A 249 12.67 -3.70 18.89
N LEU A 250 13.07 -2.42 18.85
CA LEU A 250 13.84 -1.86 17.75
C LEU A 250 15.29 -1.62 18.17
N ILE A 251 16.23 -2.12 17.38
CA ILE A 251 17.65 -1.77 17.45
C ILE A 251 17.96 -0.81 16.29
N ALA A 252 18.08 0.46 16.59
CA ALA A 252 18.40 1.54 15.68
C ALA A 252 19.29 2.59 16.34
N ALA A 253 19.88 3.48 15.57
CA ALA A 253 20.57 4.66 16.10
C ALA A 253 19.72 5.90 15.84
N VAL A 254 19.37 6.63 16.90
CA VAL A 254 18.55 7.85 16.87
C VAL A 254 19.27 8.99 17.63
N THR A 255 19.13 10.20 17.14
CA THR A 255 19.78 11.38 17.73
C THR A 255 19.00 11.96 18.92
N ASP A 256 19.60 12.93 19.60
CA ASP A 256 18.98 13.71 20.67
C ASP A 256 18.45 15.08 20.19
N ASP A 257 18.34 15.27 18.86
CA ASP A 257 17.69 16.46 18.31
C ASP A 257 16.16 16.32 18.30
N ARG A 258 15.44 17.40 17.97
CA ARG A 258 13.97 17.40 17.98
C ARG A 258 13.35 16.29 17.15
N PHE A 259 13.99 15.92 16.05
CA PHE A 259 13.48 14.88 15.15
C PHE A 259 13.75 13.47 15.69
N GLY A 260 14.88 13.31 16.39
CA GLY A 260 15.15 12.08 17.12
C GLY A 260 14.15 11.86 18.26
N GLU A 261 13.77 12.92 18.99
CA GLU A 261 12.73 12.84 20.01
C GLU A 261 11.35 12.52 19.40
N GLU A 262 11.02 13.09 18.24
CA GLU A 262 9.79 12.79 17.51
C GLU A 262 9.72 11.32 17.05
N ILE A 263 10.84 10.77 16.57
CA ILE A 263 10.96 9.34 16.24
C ILE A 263 10.73 8.47 17.47
N MET A 264 11.35 8.80 18.60
CA MET A 264 11.21 8.04 19.84
C MET A 264 9.78 8.04 20.34
N GLN A 265 9.14 9.22 20.41
CA GLN A 265 7.76 9.36 20.84
C GLN A 265 6.81 8.56 19.93
N TYR A 266 7.00 8.64 18.61
CA TYR A 266 6.22 7.89 17.66
C TYR A 266 6.31 6.36 17.88
N LEU A 267 7.52 5.84 18.10
CA LEU A 267 7.73 4.41 18.39
C LEU A 267 7.03 3.97 19.69
N GLU A 268 7.13 4.80 20.74
CA GLU A 268 6.46 4.54 22.02
C GLU A 268 4.93 4.56 21.89
N ASP A 269 4.38 5.52 21.14
CA ASP A 269 2.94 5.61 20.87
C ASP A 269 2.43 4.40 20.08
N GLU A 270 3.25 3.81 19.22
CA GLU A 270 2.96 2.57 18.47
C GLU A 270 3.23 1.28 19.27
N GLY A 271 3.67 1.41 20.52
CA GLY A 271 3.93 0.26 21.41
C GLY A 271 5.19 -0.52 21.09
N VAL A 272 6.16 0.09 20.41
CA VAL A 272 7.49 -0.49 20.17
C VAL A 272 8.39 -0.25 21.37
N ASP A 273 9.06 -1.30 21.84
CA ASP A 273 10.09 -1.16 22.89
C ASP A 273 11.33 -0.48 22.32
N THR A 274 11.63 0.71 22.84
CA THR A 274 12.73 1.57 22.46
C THR A 274 13.97 1.42 23.32
N SER A 275 13.96 0.52 24.31
CA SER A 275 15.08 0.33 25.27
C SER A 275 16.41 -0.08 24.61
N LEU A 276 16.35 -0.67 23.41
CA LEU A 276 17.50 -1.10 22.63
C LEU A 276 17.97 -0.03 21.61
N VAL A 277 17.28 1.11 21.53
CA VAL A 277 17.66 2.21 20.62
C VAL A 277 18.89 2.93 21.15
N LYS A 278 19.93 3.03 20.32
CA LYS A 278 21.15 3.79 20.62
C LYS A 278 20.88 5.28 20.47
N ARG A 279 21.10 6.06 21.53
CA ARG A 279 20.98 7.53 21.52
C ARG A 279 22.33 8.17 21.17
N VAL A 280 22.40 8.88 20.06
CA VAL A 280 23.60 9.57 19.57
C VAL A 280 23.49 11.07 19.84
N ARG A 281 24.36 11.60 20.71
CA ARG A 281 24.27 13.00 21.18
C ARG A 281 24.94 13.99 20.22
N GLY A 282 24.35 15.17 20.11
CA GLY A 282 24.95 16.31 19.41
C GLY A 282 25.10 16.09 17.90
N ARG A 283 24.31 15.19 17.31
CA ARG A 283 24.29 14.88 15.88
C ARG A 283 22.92 15.21 15.27
N ARG A 284 22.83 15.17 13.94
CA ARG A 284 21.59 15.45 13.21
C ARG A 284 20.93 14.17 12.79
N THR A 285 19.62 14.10 12.99
CA THR A 285 18.78 13.00 12.51
C THR A 285 18.97 12.79 11.00
N PRO A 286 19.17 11.54 10.54
CA PRO A 286 19.17 11.20 9.13
C PRO A 286 17.80 11.50 8.48
N PHE A 287 17.82 11.87 7.19
CA PHE A 287 16.63 12.24 6.44
C PHE A 287 16.54 11.51 5.10
N THR A 288 15.31 11.17 4.71
CA THR A 288 14.98 10.80 3.33
C THR A 288 14.09 11.88 2.72
N GLY A 289 14.51 12.47 1.62
CA GLY A 289 13.65 13.28 0.76
C GLY A 289 12.90 12.38 -0.20
N VAL A 290 11.57 12.36 -0.14
CA VAL A 290 10.71 11.58 -1.05
C VAL A 290 9.94 12.52 -1.95
N PHE A 291 10.03 12.31 -3.25
CA PHE A 291 9.26 13.02 -4.26
C PHE A 291 8.24 12.07 -4.87
N GLU A 292 6.98 12.23 -4.46
CA GLU A 292 5.87 11.41 -4.91
C GLU A 292 5.13 12.12 -6.05
N LYS A 293 5.04 11.46 -7.21
CA LYS A 293 4.29 11.98 -8.34
C LYS A 293 2.81 11.58 -8.26
N GLU A 294 1.95 12.40 -8.85
CA GLU A 294 0.51 12.16 -8.93
C GLU A 294 0.14 10.77 -9.51
N LEU A 295 0.98 10.22 -10.39
CA LEU A 295 0.80 8.89 -10.98
C LEU A 295 1.37 7.72 -10.15
N GLY A 296 1.92 8.00 -8.96
CA GLY A 296 2.38 6.98 -8.01
C GLY A 296 3.84 6.56 -8.14
N ASP A 297 4.60 7.13 -9.08
CA ASP A 297 6.04 6.96 -9.08
C ASP A 297 6.66 7.78 -7.95
N SER A 298 7.56 7.21 -7.18
CA SER A 298 8.32 7.93 -6.17
C SER A 298 9.82 7.86 -6.45
N ILE A 299 10.50 8.95 -6.10
CA ILE A 299 11.96 9.05 -6.13
C ILE A 299 12.41 9.45 -4.74
N ALA A 300 13.42 8.76 -4.21
CA ALA A 300 13.95 9.05 -2.89
C ALA A 300 15.42 9.45 -2.93
N VAL A 301 15.79 10.39 -2.10
CA VAL A 301 17.18 10.81 -1.85
C VAL A 301 17.44 10.65 -0.35
N ASN A 302 18.36 9.74 -0.02
CA ASN A 302 18.67 9.42 1.37
C ASN A 302 19.95 10.16 1.84
N TRP A 303 19.83 10.92 2.90
CA TRP A 303 20.95 11.38 3.67
C TRP A 303 21.05 10.57 4.96
N ARG A 304 21.83 9.50 4.90
CA ARG A 304 21.89 8.50 5.99
C ARG A 304 22.72 8.95 7.18
N ASN A 305 23.58 9.97 7.03
CA ASN A 305 24.50 10.46 8.06
C ASN A 305 25.28 9.34 8.77
N GLN A 306 25.64 8.28 8.05
CA GLN A 306 26.26 7.08 8.63
C GLN A 306 27.62 7.30 9.25
N SER A 307 28.31 8.39 8.92
CA SER A 307 29.56 8.78 9.60
C SER A 307 29.34 9.14 11.08
N ASP A 308 28.18 9.67 11.40
CA ASP A 308 27.88 10.24 12.70
C ASP A 308 26.80 9.48 13.47
N VAL A 309 25.78 8.95 12.75
CA VAL A 309 24.63 8.27 13.35
C VAL A 309 24.52 6.86 12.76
N HIS A 310 25.08 5.88 13.47
CA HIS A 310 25.08 4.50 13.03
C HIS A 310 25.17 3.52 14.22
N LEU A 311 24.78 2.29 13.94
CA LEU A 311 25.07 1.13 14.77
C LEU A 311 26.42 0.54 14.36
N ALA A 312 27.32 0.33 15.31
CA ALA A 312 28.57 -0.38 15.11
C ALA A 312 28.40 -1.89 15.39
N PRO A 313 29.33 -2.76 14.95
CA PRO A 313 29.29 -4.19 15.31
C PRO A 313 29.27 -4.45 16.81
N GLU A 314 29.95 -3.63 17.59
CA GLU A 314 30.01 -3.71 19.06
C GLU A 314 28.63 -3.47 19.70
N ASP A 315 27.82 -2.59 19.11
CA ASP A 315 26.45 -2.37 19.56
C ASP A 315 25.60 -3.64 19.48
N MET A 316 25.91 -4.52 18.52
CA MET A 316 25.24 -5.81 18.37
C MET A 316 25.73 -6.83 19.39
N ASP A 317 27.02 -6.81 19.71
CA ASP A 317 27.59 -7.66 20.76
C ASP A 317 26.97 -7.36 22.12
N GLU A 318 26.76 -6.09 22.43
CA GLU A 318 26.10 -5.65 23.68
C GLU A 318 24.64 -6.08 23.78
N ARG A 319 23.96 -6.30 22.64
CA ARG A 319 22.55 -6.70 22.53
C ARG A 319 22.37 -8.16 22.13
N ARG A 320 23.41 -8.95 22.27
CA ARG A 320 23.44 -10.35 21.85
C ARG A 320 22.28 -11.16 22.40
N ASP A 321 22.00 -11.03 23.69
CA ASP A 321 20.97 -11.81 24.36
C ASP A 321 19.59 -11.55 23.74
N GLN A 322 19.29 -10.29 23.41
CA GLN A 322 18.02 -9.92 22.77
C GLN A 322 17.93 -10.44 21.33
N LEU A 323 19.05 -10.44 20.58
CA LEU A 323 19.12 -10.97 19.23
C LEU A 323 18.93 -12.49 19.15
N VAL A 324 19.30 -13.19 20.23
CA VAL A 324 19.21 -14.67 20.33
C VAL A 324 17.89 -15.09 20.94
N ASP A 325 17.39 -14.36 21.93
CA ASP A 325 16.20 -14.70 22.71
C ASP A 325 14.92 -14.02 22.15
N CYS A 326 14.73 -14.11 20.83
CA CYS A 326 13.50 -13.67 20.15
C CYS A 326 12.97 -14.77 19.23
N ASP A 327 11.70 -14.66 18.84
CA ASP A 327 11.07 -15.64 17.94
C ASP A 327 11.35 -15.29 16.47
N ALA A 328 11.50 -14.00 16.14
CA ALA A 328 11.94 -13.56 14.83
C ALA A 328 12.89 -12.36 14.92
N LEU A 329 13.86 -12.33 14.00
CA LEU A 329 14.84 -11.27 13.81
C LEU A 329 14.69 -10.69 12.39
N LEU A 330 14.26 -9.44 12.30
CA LEU A 330 14.14 -8.73 11.03
C LEU A 330 15.36 -7.80 10.86
N VAL A 331 16.06 -7.92 9.73
CA VAL A 331 17.29 -7.15 9.48
C VAL A 331 17.18 -6.41 8.15
N THR A 332 17.42 -5.10 8.18
CA THR A 332 17.47 -4.27 6.98
C THR A 332 18.89 -3.79 6.68
N PHE A 333 19.18 -3.46 5.40
CA PHE A 333 20.50 -2.93 5.01
C PHE A 333 20.64 -1.42 5.25
N GLU A 334 19.86 -0.86 6.16
CA GLU A 334 19.98 0.55 6.56
C GLU A 334 21.00 0.77 7.69
N VAL A 335 21.81 -0.22 7.98
CA VAL A 335 22.96 -0.17 8.88
C VAL A 335 24.25 -0.40 8.10
N PRO A 336 25.44 -0.06 8.63
CA PRO A 336 26.71 -0.43 8.01
C PRO A 336 26.79 -1.93 7.74
N ARG A 337 27.45 -2.30 6.64
CA ARG A 337 27.58 -3.70 6.21
C ARG A 337 28.16 -4.59 7.31
N GLU A 338 29.19 -4.12 8.00
CA GLU A 338 29.84 -4.86 9.09
C GLU A 338 28.86 -5.14 10.23
N THR A 339 28.03 -4.15 10.57
CA THR A 339 26.99 -4.28 11.61
C THR A 339 25.92 -5.31 11.19
N MET A 340 25.47 -5.27 9.95
CA MET A 340 24.53 -6.25 9.41
C MET A 340 25.13 -7.66 9.44
N GLN A 341 26.36 -7.83 8.97
CA GLN A 341 27.06 -9.12 9.00
C GLN A 341 27.27 -9.61 10.44
N ARG A 342 27.59 -8.72 11.38
CA ARG A 342 27.71 -9.06 12.81
C ARG A 342 26.38 -9.50 13.38
N THR A 343 25.30 -8.79 13.09
CA THR A 343 23.93 -9.17 13.49
C THR A 343 23.60 -10.59 13.04
N LEU A 344 23.81 -10.90 11.77
CA LEU A 344 23.57 -12.24 11.23
C LEU A 344 24.52 -13.28 11.85
N ALA A 345 25.77 -12.93 12.12
CA ALA A 345 26.73 -13.83 12.74
C ALA A 345 26.36 -14.21 14.18
N LEU A 346 25.67 -13.34 14.90
CA LEU A 346 25.16 -13.59 16.26
C LEU A 346 23.90 -14.45 16.28
N ALA A 347 23.08 -14.45 15.22
CA ALA A 347 21.90 -15.29 15.13
C ALA A 347 22.30 -16.78 15.21
N PRO A 348 21.76 -17.55 16.17
CA PRO A 348 22.12 -18.96 16.35
C PRO A 348 21.68 -19.79 15.15
N ARG A 349 22.38 -20.89 14.90
CA ARG A 349 22.09 -21.82 13.81
C ARG A 349 22.17 -23.26 14.31
N GLY A 350 21.30 -24.12 13.75
CA GLY A 350 21.33 -25.54 14.06
C GLY A 350 20.93 -25.90 15.49
N VAL A 351 20.24 -25.00 16.19
CA VAL A 351 19.64 -25.23 17.51
C VAL A 351 18.13 -25.07 17.43
N ASP A 352 17.42 -25.84 18.25
CA ASP A 352 15.98 -25.69 18.39
C ASP A 352 15.63 -24.32 19.01
N ASN A 353 14.48 -23.77 18.66
CA ASN A 353 13.99 -22.49 19.15
C ASN A 353 14.88 -21.28 18.80
N ARG A 354 15.62 -21.32 17.70
CA ARG A 354 16.33 -20.14 17.19
C ARG A 354 15.37 -19.13 16.54
N PRO A 355 15.73 -17.85 16.51
CA PRO A 355 14.92 -16.86 15.81
C PRO A 355 14.80 -17.16 14.31
N ILE A 356 13.63 -16.86 13.75
CA ILE A 356 13.40 -16.82 12.30
C ILE A 356 14.05 -15.56 11.77
N VAL A 357 15.01 -15.67 10.87
CA VAL A 357 15.76 -14.52 10.33
C VAL A 357 15.18 -14.09 9.00
N VAL A 358 14.57 -12.89 8.99
CA VAL A 358 14.02 -12.24 7.78
C VAL A 358 14.89 -11.06 7.39
N VAL A 359 15.41 -11.07 6.17
CA VAL A 359 16.34 -10.02 5.70
C VAL A 359 15.72 -9.26 4.53
N THR A 360 15.84 -7.94 4.57
CA THR A 360 15.35 -7.04 3.52
C THR A 360 16.50 -6.15 3.04
N PRO A 361 17.01 -6.35 1.80
CA PRO A 361 18.15 -5.58 1.31
C PRO A 361 17.87 -4.08 1.20
N GLY A 362 16.69 -3.72 0.71
CA GLY A 362 16.41 -2.33 0.37
C GLY A 362 17.39 -1.81 -0.68
N GLN A 363 17.98 -0.64 -0.44
CA GLN A 363 19.07 -0.16 -1.28
C GLN A 363 20.35 -0.94 -0.92
N PRO A 364 20.92 -1.68 -1.85
CA PRO A 364 22.12 -2.44 -1.60
C PRO A 364 23.32 -1.53 -1.33
N TYR A 365 24.32 -2.07 -0.64
CA TYR A 365 25.58 -1.37 -0.41
C TYR A 365 26.26 -1.09 -1.74
N VAL A 366 26.69 0.15 -1.95
CA VAL A 366 27.40 0.55 -3.17
C VAL A 366 28.81 -0.02 -3.11
N ASP A 367 29.22 -0.71 -4.19
CA ASP A 367 30.56 -1.29 -4.37
C ASP A 367 31.04 -2.30 -3.31
N GLU A 368 30.12 -2.78 -2.46
CA GLU A 368 30.45 -3.72 -1.40
C GLU A 368 29.64 -5.01 -1.51
N ARG A 369 30.31 -6.14 -1.45
CA ARG A 369 29.66 -7.46 -1.45
C ARG A 369 29.43 -7.96 -0.03
N ILE A 370 28.30 -8.59 0.18
CA ILE A 370 28.02 -9.31 1.43
C ILE A 370 28.89 -10.57 1.46
N SER A 371 29.45 -10.86 2.64
CA SER A 371 30.20 -12.12 2.83
C SER A 371 29.28 -13.33 2.59
N ARG A 372 29.82 -14.34 1.91
CA ARG A 372 29.09 -15.59 1.66
C ARG A 372 28.66 -16.29 2.93
N ASP A 373 29.38 -16.11 4.03
CA ASP A 373 29.07 -16.71 5.34
C ASP A 373 27.79 -16.15 5.97
N ALA A 374 27.29 -15.00 5.49
CA ALA A 374 26.05 -14.41 5.93
C ALA A 374 24.81 -15.11 5.36
N PHE A 375 24.86 -15.60 4.12
CA PHE A 375 23.72 -16.19 3.43
C PHE A 375 23.09 -17.39 4.14
N PRO A 376 23.88 -18.35 4.66
CA PRO A 376 23.32 -19.48 5.39
C PRO A 376 22.61 -19.10 6.70
N ARG A 377 22.66 -17.85 7.12
CA ARG A 377 22.01 -17.33 8.31
C ARG A 377 20.64 -16.67 8.04
N ILE A 378 20.26 -16.62 6.75
CA ILE A 378 19.03 -16.00 6.28
C ILE A 378 18.01 -17.09 6.01
N ASP A 379 16.90 -17.08 6.76
CA ASP A 379 15.80 -17.99 6.50
C ASP A 379 14.92 -17.46 5.37
N TYR A 380 14.64 -16.15 5.39
CA TYR A 380 13.84 -15.50 4.35
C TYR A 380 14.52 -14.23 3.87
N LEU A 381 14.91 -14.20 2.60
CA LEU A 381 15.35 -12.99 1.91
C LEU A 381 14.16 -12.41 1.16
N VAL A 382 13.69 -11.22 1.56
CA VAL A 382 12.54 -10.55 0.93
C VAL A 382 13.03 -9.38 0.09
N ALA A 383 12.86 -9.46 -1.22
CA ALA A 383 13.43 -8.46 -2.14
C ALA A 383 12.62 -8.25 -3.41
N HIS A 384 12.71 -7.07 -3.99
CA HIS A 384 12.31 -6.82 -5.37
C HIS A 384 13.41 -7.26 -6.35
N PRO A 385 13.09 -7.57 -7.62
CA PRO A 385 14.10 -7.97 -8.62
C PRO A 385 15.25 -6.98 -8.77
N TRP A 386 14.99 -5.68 -8.68
CA TRP A 386 16.03 -4.66 -8.83
C TRP A 386 17.02 -4.64 -7.65
N GLU A 387 16.61 -5.04 -6.45
CA GLU A 387 17.47 -5.13 -5.26
C GLU A 387 18.43 -6.31 -5.35
N LEU A 388 18.03 -7.36 -6.06
CA LEU A 388 18.83 -8.57 -6.24
C LEU A 388 19.97 -8.40 -7.26
N ARG A 389 19.97 -7.36 -8.07
CA ARG A 389 21.02 -7.10 -9.08
C ARG A 389 22.42 -7.05 -8.49
N ASN A 390 22.57 -6.56 -7.27
CA ASN A 390 23.85 -6.44 -6.58
C ASN A 390 24.33 -7.75 -5.92
N PHE A 391 23.45 -8.76 -5.85
CA PHE A 391 23.83 -10.10 -5.41
C PHE A 391 24.39 -10.97 -6.57
N THR A 392 24.36 -10.46 -7.79
CA THR A 392 24.76 -11.18 -8.99
C THR A 392 25.81 -10.41 -9.77
N SER A 393 26.65 -11.13 -10.52
CA SER A 393 27.59 -10.55 -11.48
C SER A 393 26.92 -10.08 -12.78
N GLN A 394 25.61 -10.25 -12.91
CA GLN A 394 24.86 -9.92 -14.13
C GLN A 394 24.28 -8.51 -14.03
N GLY A 395 25.04 -7.52 -14.45
CA GLY A 395 24.60 -6.12 -14.54
C GLY A 395 23.74 -5.78 -15.75
N GLN A 396 23.25 -6.76 -16.54
CA GLN A 396 22.51 -6.52 -17.79
C GLN A 396 21.04 -6.94 -17.72
N MET A 397 20.18 -6.12 -18.31
CA MET A 397 18.77 -6.42 -18.59
C MET A 397 18.63 -7.31 -19.85
N PRO A 398 17.61 -8.18 -19.93
CA PRO A 398 16.54 -8.40 -18.95
C PRO A 398 17.01 -9.22 -17.74
N PHE A 399 16.47 -8.89 -16.56
CA PHE A 399 16.76 -9.62 -15.33
C PHE A 399 15.94 -10.92 -15.29
N ASP A 400 16.66 -12.06 -15.28
CA ASP A 400 16.03 -13.37 -15.07
C ASP A 400 16.12 -13.72 -13.56
N PRO A 401 14.98 -13.83 -12.87
CA PRO A 401 14.96 -14.11 -11.43
C PRO A 401 15.41 -15.52 -11.07
N ASP A 402 15.15 -16.52 -11.92
CA ASP A 402 15.37 -17.93 -11.58
C ASP A 402 16.84 -18.29 -11.36
N PRO A 403 17.81 -17.87 -12.19
CA PRO A 403 19.23 -18.11 -11.91
C PRO A 403 19.70 -17.42 -10.62
N VAL A 404 19.16 -16.23 -10.32
CA VAL A 404 19.50 -15.50 -9.09
C VAL A 404 18.99 -16.24 -7.87
N ALA A 405 17.75 -16.71 -7.91
CA ALA A 405 17.14 -17.50 -6.85
C ALA A 405 17.97 -18.78 -6.59
N ARG A 406 18.28 -19.54 -7.66
CA ARG A 406 19.10 -20.75 -7.54
C ARG A 406 20.47 -20.48 -6.91
N ASN A 407 21.13 -19.38 -7.29
CA ASN A 407 22.43 -19.02 -6.73
C ASN A 407 22.34 -18.66 -5.24
N LEU A 408 21.33 -17.89 -4.84
CA LEU A 408 21.13 -17.50 -3.43
C LEU A 408 20.80 -18.71 -2.56
N LEU A 409 19.94 -19.62 -3.03
CA LEU A 409 19.64 -20.88 -2.34
C LEU A 409 20.91 -21.76 -2.28
N ALA A 410 21.70 -21.85 -3.34
CA ALA A 410 22.97 -22.58 -3.34
C ALA A 410 24.01 -21.97 -2.38
N PHE A 411 23.95 -20.66 -2.10
CA PHE A 411 24.78 -20.02 -1.08
C PHE A 411 24.24 -20.20 0.34
N GLY A 412 23.07 -20.82 0.50
CA GLY A 412 22.53 -21.21 1.79
C GLY A 412 21.40 -20.33 2.33
N VAL A 413 20.87 -19.39 1.55
CA VAL A 413 19.58 -18.74 1.88
C VAL A 413 18.51 -19.85 1.86
N GLU A 414 17.67 -19.94 2.88
CA GLU A 414 16.65 -21.00 2.95
C GLU A 414 15.49 -20.74 1.98
N SER A 415 15.02 -19.48 1.93
CA SER A 415 13.93 -19.06 1.03
C SER A 415 14.15 -17.65 0.50
N LEU A 416 13.87 -17.44 -0.78
CA LEU A 416 13.81 -16.12 -1.42
C LEU A 416 12.34 -15.78 -1.70
N CYS A 417 11.83 -14.74 -1.06
CA CYS A 417 10.53 -14.13 -1.34
C CYS A 417 10.72 -12.96 -2.31
N MET A 418 10.44 -13.16 -3.58
CA MET A 418 10.57 -12.13 -4.61
C MET A 418 9.23 -11.42 -4.83
N LEU A 419 9.21 -10.12 -4.56
CA LEU A 419 8.02 -9.28 -4.68
C LEU A 419 7.96 -8.67 -6.08
N VAL A 420 6.88 -8.94 -6.80
CA VAL A 420 6.68 -8.45 -8.18
C VAL A 420 5.23 -8.02 -8.35
N ASN A 421 5.00 -6.76 -8.72
CA ASN A 421 3.68 -6.22 -9.06
C ASN A 421 2.59 -6.53 -8.01
N GLY A 422 2.89 -6.34 -6.73
CA GLY A 422 1.94 -6.62 -5.64
C GLY A 422 1.67 -8.11 -5.36
N GLY A 423 2.40 -9.01 -6.01
CA GLY A 423 2.41 -10.45 -5.74
C GLY A 423 3.75 -10.90 -5.16
N CYS A 424 3.86 -12.18 -4.85
CA CYS A 424 5.08 -12.78 -4.33
C CYS A 424 5.35 -14.14 -4.99
N THR A 425 6.60 -14.35 -5.40
CA THR A 425 7.09 -15.68 -5.77
C THR A 425 8.12 -16.12 -4.74
N VAL A 426 7.87 -17.24 -4.09
CA VAL A 426 8.77 -17.81 -3.08
C VAL A 426 9.51 -19.00 -3.68
N TYR A 427 10.82 -18.92 -3.66
CA TYR A 427 11.75 -19.99 -4.03
C TYR A 427 12.30 -20.57 -2.74
N SER A 428 12.22 -21.87 -2.53
CA SER A 428 12.66 -22.50 -1.29
C SER A 428 13.26 -23.88 -1.50
N GLY A 429 14.11 -24.27 -0.55
CA GLY A 429 14.66 -25.62 -0.40
C GLY A 429 15.61 -26.07 -1.50
N PRO A 430 16.30 -27.21 -1.29
CA PRO A 430 17.26 -27.77 -2.25
C PRO A 430 16.59 -28.27 -3.54
N ALA A 431 15.30 -28.59 -3.50
CA ALA A 431 14.51 -28.98 -4.68
C ALA A 431 14.03 -27.81 -5.54
N HIS A 432 14.33 -26.56 -5.15
CA HIS A 432 13.88 -25.35 -5.80
C HIS A 432 12.34 -25.29 -5.96
N GLU A 433 11.65 -25.58 -4.88
CA GLU A 433 10.20 -25.43 -4.84
C GLU A 433 9.82 -23.97 -5.10
N VAL A 434 8.82 -23.77 -5.94
CA VAL A 434 8.33 -22.43 -6.31
C VAL A 434 6.86 -22.32 -5.93
N ILE A 435 6.57 -21.37 -5.06
CA ILE A 435 5.19 -21.01 -4.69
C ILE A 435 4.90 -19.63 -5.22
N SER A 436 3.93 -19.52 -6.11
CA SER A 436 3.48 -18.23 -6.63
C SER A 436 2.20 -17.78 -5.93
N VAL A 437 2.28 -16.64 -5.27
CA VAL A 437 1.14 -15.95 -4.68
C VAL A 437 0.73 -14.85 -5.67
N PRO A 438 -0.50 -14.90 -6.18
CA PRO A 438 -0.96 -13.92 -7.14
C PRO A 438 -1.02 -12.52 -6.53
N THR A 439 -0.98 -11.51 -7.39
CA THR A 439 -1.26 -10.13 -6.99
C THR A 439 -2.63 -10.08 -6.31
N ILE A 440 -2.66 -9.66 -5.06
CA ILE A 440 -3.90 -9.35 -4.36
C ILE A 440 -4.25 -7.93 -4.74
N PRO A 441 -5.39 -7.71 -5.41
CA PRO A 441 -5.79 -6.38 -5.81
C PRO A 441 -5.93 -5.48 -4.59
N SER A 442 -5.32 -4.31 -4.62
CA SER A 442 -5.41 -3.28 -3.59
C SER A 442 -5.94 -1.99 -4.20
N ILE A 443 -6.79 -1.28 -3.44
CA ILE A 443 -7.17 0.08 -3.77
C ILE A 443 -6.01 1.06 -3.54
N TYR A 444 -4.98 0.60 -2.82
CA TYR A 444 -3.82 1.40 -2.49
C TYR A 444 -2.71 1.18 -3.51
N LYS A 445 -2.00 2.24 -3.84
CA LYS A 445 -0.78 2.14 -4.64
C LYS A 445 0.28 1.37 -3.87
N GLU A 446 1.08 0.59 -4.57
CA GLU A 446 2.27 -0.02 -3.99
C GLU A 446 3.18 1.10 -3.46
N SER A 447 3.39 1.10 -2.15
CA SER A 447 4.21 2.10 -1.45
C SER A 447 5.57 1.50 -1.07
N ALA A 448 6.52 2.35 -0.73
CA ALA A 448 7.82 1.91 -0.20
C ALA A 448 7.65 1.08 1.09
N THR A 449 6.54 1.29 1.83
CA THR A 449 6.19 0.61 3.07
C THR A 449 5.49 -0.73 2.87
N SER A 450 4.98 -1.03 1.66
CA SER A 450 4.26 -2.29 1.38
C SER A 450 5.11 -3.52 1.65
N ARG A 451 6.39 -3.50 1.29
CA ARG A 451 7.32 -4.59 1.60
C ARG A 451 7.57 -4.76 3.09
N ASP A 452 7.62 -3.66 3.84
CA ASP A 452 7.82 -3.70 5.29
C ASP A 452 6.62 -4.35 5.97
N ALA A 453 5.40 -4.10 5.49
CA ALA A 453 4.19 -4.82 5.90
C ALA A 453 4.26 -6.32 5.57
N PHE A 454 4.78 -6.69 4.39
CA PHE A 454 5.00 -8.09 4.02
C PHE A 454 5.97 -8.79 4.99
N CYS A 455 7.12 -8.18 5.30
CA CYS A 455 8.13 -8.75 6.19
C CYS A 455 7.58 -8.96 7.61
N ALA A 456 6.89 -7.96 8.15
CA ALA A 456 6.24 -8.04 9.46
C ALA A 456 5.18 -9.15 9.51
N ALA A 457 4.34 -9.22 8.48
CA ALA A 457 3.28 -10.22 8.37
C ALA A 457 3.84 -11.64 8.17
N LEU A 458 4.89 -11.79 7.37
CA LEU A 458 5.59 -13.06 7.19
C LEU A 458 6.10 -13.58 8.55
N ALA A 459 6.83 -12.74 9.30
CA ALA A 459 7.33 -13.08 10.62
C ALA A 459 6.19 -13.45 11.58
N ALA A 460 5.12 -12.64 11.64
CA ALA A 460 3.98 -12.90 12.51
C ALA A 460 3.31 -14.25 12.21
N LYS A 461 3.07 -14.56 10.93
CA LYS A 461 2.43 -15.83 10.55
C LYS A 461 3.35 -17.03 10.70
N LEU A 462 4.66 -16.86 10.53
CA LEU A 462 5.63 -17.93 10.82
C LEU A 462 5.65 -18.24 12.32
N ILE A 463 5.65 -17.23 13.19
CA ILE A 463 5.55 -17.41 14.65
C ILE A 463 4.25 -18.13 15.01
N ASP A 464 3.10 -17.68 14.52
CA ASP A 464 1.79 -18.31 14.74
C ASP A 464 1.78 -19.80 14.31
N ASN A 465 2.55 -20.14 13.28
CA ASN A 465 2.60 -21.48 12.68
C ASN A 465 3.79 -22.34 13.18
N GLY A 466 4.41 -21.94 14.29
CA GLY A 466 5.55 -22.66 14.88
C GLY A 466 6.76 -22.76 13.95
N GLY A 467 7.05 -21.70 13.20
CA GLY A 467 8.17 -21.58 12.26
C GLY A 467 7.94 -22.26 10.90
N LYS A 468 6.79 -22.90 10.69
CA LYS A 468 6.53 -23.66 9.45
C LYS A 468 6.00 -22.76 8.36
N PHE A 469 6.69 -22.72 7.23
CA PHE A 469 6.25 -22.03 6.03
C PHE A 469 5.16 -22.82 5.29
N SER A 470 4.23 -22.09 4.68
CA SER A 470 3.22 -22.64 3.78
C SER A 470 2.75 -21.57 2.79
N GLY A 471 2.07 -21.97 1.72
CA GLY A 471 1.47 -21.01 0.78
C GLY A 471 0.46 -20.06 1.45
N GLN A 472 -0.20 -20.49 2.54
CA GLN A 472 -1.10 -19.62 3.31
C GLN A 472 -0.34 -18.54 4.09
N VAL A 473 0.87 -18.84 4.58
CA VAL A 473 1.75 -17.86 5.21
C VAL A 473 2.13 -16.78 4.19
N ALA A 474 2.57 -17.18 2.99
CA ALA A 474 2.93 -16.25 1.92
C ALA A 474 1.72 -15.43 1.44
N LEU A 475 0.55 -16.04 1.34
CA LEU A 475 -0.69 -15.36 0.96
C LEU A 475 -1.09 -14.29 1.98
N TRP A 476 -0.99 -14.59 3.28
CA TRP A 476 -1.31 -13.65 4.34
C TRP A 476 -0.33 -12.47 4.36
N ALA A 477 0.95 -12.73 4.14
CA ALA A 477 1.97 -11.69 4.01
C ALA A 477 1.74 -10.79 2.77
N ALA A 478 1.36 -11.39 1.63
CA ALA A 478 0.99 -10.63 0.43
C ALA A 478 -0.29 -9.80 0.64
N ALA A 479 -1.24 -10.29 1.42
CA ALA A 479 -2.44 -9.54 1.80
C ALA A 479 -2.09 -8.33 2.67
N ALA A 480 -1.16 -8.48 3.62
CA ALA A 480 -0.66 -7.35 4.43
C ALA A 480 0.00 -6.28 3.55
N MET A 481 0.83 -6.68 2.59
CA MET A 481 1.42 -5.78 1.60
C MET A 481 0.35 -4.99 0.84
N SER A 482 -0.73 -5.67 0.43
CA SER A 482 -1.84 -5.04 -0.30
C SER A 482 -2.73 -4.16 0.58
N CYS A 483 -2.73 -4.36 1.90
CA CYS A 483 -3.41 -3.51 2.87
C CYS A 483 -2.60 -2.25 3.23
N ALA A 484 -1.29 -2.26 3.03
CA ALA A 484 -0.45 -1.12 3.33
C ALA A 484 -0.81 0.04 2.41
N THR A 485 -1.05 1.22 2.98
CA THR A 485 -1.46 2.40 2.24
C THR A 485 -0.26 3.25 1.84
N ALA A 486 -0.41 4.04 0.78
CA ALA A 486 0.55 5.09 0.43
C ALA A 486 0.29 6.39 1.18
N ASP A 487 -0.71 6.45 2.06
CA ASP A 487 -1.06 7.66 2.78
C ASP A 487 -0.11 7.89 3.97
N PHE A 488 0.34 9.12 4.10
CA PHE A 488 1.10 9.60 5.24
C PHE A 488 0.17 10.33 6.22
N PRO A 489 0.46 10.30 7.51
CA PRO A 489 1.61 9.67 8.17
C PRO A 489 1.57 8.14 8.17
N LEU A 490 2.71 7.51 8.38
CA LEU A 490 2.89 6.05 8.45
C LEU A 490 1.91 5.35 9.40
N THR A 491 1.41 6.07 10.42
CA THR A 491 0.41 5.59 11.37
C THR A 491 -0.83 4.96 10.73
N ASN A 492 -1.20 5.41 9.54
CA ASN A 492 -2.36 4.88 8.81
C ASN A 492 -1.99 3.83 7.77
N SER A 493 -0.70 3.64 7.47
CA SER A 493 -0.26 2.79 6.36
C SER A 493 -0.16 1.31 6.71
N MET A 494 0.24 0.97 7.95
CA MET A 494 0.43 -0.42 8.36
C MET A 494 -0.88 -1.08 8.81
N PRO A 495 -1.23 -2.26 8.28
CA PRO A 495 -2.46 -2.96 8.66
C PRO A 495 -2.32 -3.68 9.99
N ASP A 496 -3.45 -3.86 10.68
CA ASP A 496 -3.62 -4.85 11.75
C ASP A 496 -4.09 -6.20 11.19
N ARG A 497 -4.12 -7.24 12.06
CA ARG A 497 -4.56 -8.60 11.70
C ARG A 497 -6.00 -8.61 11.15
N LYS A 498 -6.91 -7.84 11.74
CA LYS A 498 -8.33 -7.81 11.34
C LYS A 498 -8.49 -7.29 9.92
N ARG A 499 -7.71 -6.29 9.54
CA ARG A 499 -7.74 -5.70 8.19
C ARG A 499 -7.21 -6.69 7.16
N ILE A 500 -6.13 -7.43 7.48
CA ILE A 500 -5.57 -8.46 6.60
C ILE A 500 -6.57 -9.60 6.42
N ASP A 501 -7.12 -10.12 7.52
CA ASP A 501 -8.09 -11.22 7.49
C ASP A 501 -9.37 -10.82 6.74
N ALA A 502 -9.85 -9.58 6.92
CA ALA A 502 -11.00 -9.06 6.19
C ALA A 502 -10.75 -8.94 4.69
N LEU A 503 -9.53 -8.60 4.27
CA LEU A 503 -9.15 -8.59 2.86
C LEU A 503 -9.18 -10.00 2.27
N LEU A 504 -8.61 -10.98 2.95
CA LEU A 504 -8.58 -12.37 2.50
C LEU A 504 -9.97 -13.02 2.48
N ALA A 505 -10.82 -12.70 3.46
CA ALA A 505 -12.20 -13.20 3.51
C ALA A 505 -13.05 -12.72 2.30
N ARG A 506 -12.71 -11.57 1.72
CA ARG A 506 -13.39 -11.01 0.54
C ARG A 506 -12.92 -11.60 -0.78
N SER A 507 -11.82 -12.33 -0.80
CA SER A 507 -11.16 -12.78 -2.03
C SER A 507 -10.64 -14.21 -1.84
N PRO A 508 -11.33 -15.24 -2.37
CA PRO A 508 -10.84 -16.61 -2.33
C PRO A 508 -9.65 -16.75 -3.28
N PHE A 509 -8.45 -16.55 -2.75
CA PHE A 509 -7.21 -16.83 -3.47
C PHE A 509 -6.80 -18.28 -3.24
N THR A 510 -6.50 -19.00 -4.33
CA THR A 510 -5.80 -20.30 -4.27
C THR A 510 -4.32 -20.08 -4.54
N VAL A 511 -3.49 -20.55 -3.64
CA VAL A 511 -2.04 -20.63 -3.86
C VAL A 511 -1.76 -21.85 -4.73
N ASN A 512 -1.19 -21.66 -5.91
CA ASN A 512 -0.70 -22.75 -6.73
C ASN A 512 0.64 -23.24 -6.15
N GLY A 513 0.57 -24.31 -5.34
CA GLY A 513 1.73 -25.11 -5.01
C GLY A 513 2.02 -26.05 -6.18
N GLY A 514 3.25 -26.11 -6.65
CA GLY A 514 3.68 -27.10 -7.62
C GLY A 514 3.36 -28.49 -7.07
N GLY A 515 2.43 -29.19 -7.68
CA GLY A 515 2.11 -30.57 -7.35
C GLY A 515 3.35 -31.44 -7.59
N GLY A 516 3.83 -32.07 -6.54
CA GLY A 516 4.79 -33.16 -6.69
C GLY A 516 4.19 -34.19 -7.65
N VAL A 517 4.88 -34.40 -8.74
CA VAL A 517 4.66 -35.57 -9.60
C VAL A 517 5.17 -36.76 -8.80
N GLY A 518 4.24 -37.67 -8.46
CA GLY A 518 4.52 -38.95 -7.83
C GLY A 518 5.29 -39.91 -8.75
#